data_4ca51205da84c3e6e874e7a72ff7a164
#
_entry.id   4ca51205da84c3e6e874e7a72ff7a164
#
_cell.length_a   1.000
_cell.length_b   1.000
_cell.length_c   1.000
_cell.angle_alpha   90.00
_cell.angle_beta   90.00
_cell.angle_gamma   90.00
#
_symmetry.space_group_name_H-M   'P 1'
#
loop_
_entity.id
_entity.type
_entity.pdbx_description
1 polymer ?
#
loop_
_entity_poly.entity_id
_entity_poly.type
_entity_poly.pdbx_seq_one_letter_code
_entity_poly.pdbx_strand_id
1 'polypeptide(L)'
;MKKLQVFVSSTIYDLEKERAKVVEAILDSGHIPVGMELLGGANTITSTIKKMIDASDIFFLLIGGKYGSIYEKENIGFVEWEYRYAMSKNKPICVIVLSNRMLYRKASEQGDTQVFEMDHPDKYEEFVERLHKENWTLEALSIDDIPAKVYSHITKVMNDSSYDLIGWIRADSVEIEWEAVKEEVLSSTYAEILSLYIERYYKDVDMSDFAATMGKNLLTVVRKQGIMNSFHRIIEIYKDSDTTIKVEIMDQFEYRYLDPKHRSFGKKFFATKQQAESYNVEKLLINNADFTDEFKMKISKNDNRGQLRYCVQSEKSIPMGENYPVNIFYKSSYLCPALDFFQAYSLFFPCKNFSIDIHLRDRLEKKFSIVTSTNSIFSNSYAGSFEANEMKNFGVCSLTLPEWAVPGMGYTVTLKKKSEENH
;
A
#
# COMPACT_ATOMS: atom_id res chain seq x y z
N MET A 1 13.56 -14.08 12.68
CA MET A 1 13.36 -15.51 12.34
C MET A 1 11.89 -15.74 12.03
N LYS A 2 11.59 -16.40 10.92
CA LYS A 2 10.23 -16.77 10.49
C LYS A 2 9.68 -17.87 11.39
N LYS A 3 8.46 -17.69 11.95
CA LYS A 3 7.78 -18.69 12.76
C LYS A 3 6.67 -19.34 11.94
N LEU A 4 6.62 -20.67 11.95
CA LEU A 4 5.54 -21.41 11.29
C LEU A 4 4.39 -21.60 12.27
N GLN A 5 3.16 -21.58 11.77
CA GLN A 5 1.97 -21.93 12.51
C GLN A 5 1.65 -23.40 12.27
N VAL A 6 1.59 -24.18 13.34
CA VAL A 6 1.42 -25.63 13.32
C VAL A 6 0.09 -26.01 13.93
N PHE A 7 -0.84 -26.51 13.13
CA PHE A 7 -2.12 -27.02 13.65
C PHE A 7 -1.91 -28.42 14.22
N VAL A 8 -2.26 -28.63 15.50
CA VAL A 8 -2.11 -29.92 16.19
C VAL A 8 -3.48 -30.58 16.28
N SER A 9 -3.63 -31.73 15.60
CA SER A 9 -4.80 -32.58 15.60
C SER A 9 -4.55 -33.86 16.41
N SER A 10 -5.43 -34.21 17.31
CA SER A 10 -5.44 -35.46 18.04
C SER A 10 -6.79 -35.64 18.75
N THR A 11 -7.07 -36.83 19.24
CA THR A 11 -8.05 -37.00 20.35
C THR A 11 -7.57 -36.26 21.60
N ILE A 12 -8.51 -35.74 22.41
CA ILE A 12 -8.16 -34.83 23.52
C ILE A 12 -7.98 -35.60 24.83
N TYR A 13 -8.99 -36.38 25.22
CA TYR A 13 -9.04 -36.94 26.57
C TYR A 13 -8.01 -38.05 26.85
N ASP A 14 -7.72 -38.85 25.83
CA ASP A 14 -6.79 -39.95 25.93
C ASP A 14 -5.34 -39.56 25.70
N LEU A 15 -5.09 -38.40 25.03
CA LEU A 15 -3.77 -37.94 24.63
C LEU A 15 -3.32 -36.63 25.27
N GLU A 16 -3.94 -36.21 26.38
CA GLU A 16 -3.65 -34.90 27.00
C GLU A 16 -2.16 -34.68 27.27
N LYS A 17 -1.46 -35.65 27.86
CA LYS A 17 -0.06 -35.56 28.23
C LYS A 17 0.86 -35.58 26.97
N GLU A 18 0.56 -36.43 26.03
CA GLU A 18 1.31 -36.60 24.80
C GLU A 18 1.14 -35.35 23.92
N ARG A 19 -0.07 -34.83 23.84
CA ARG A 19 -0.37 -33.60 23.15
C ARG A 19 0.37 -32.39 23.75
N ALA A 20 0.42 -32.29 25.08
CA ALA A 20 1.18 -31.24 25.75
C ALA A 20 2.66 -31.29 25.37
N LYS A 21 3.25 -32.48 25.20
CA LYS A 21 4.62 -32.67 24.77
C LYS A 21 4.83 -32.25 23.29
N VAL A 22 3.85 -32.49 22.43
CA VAL A 22 3.88 -31.98 21.04
C VAL A 22 3.86 -30.45 21.02
N VAL A 23 2.94 -29.84 21.79
CA VAL A 23 2.83 -28.37 21.89
C VAL A 23 4.12 -27.75 22.44
N GLU A 24 4.69 -28.32 23.52
CA GLU A 24 5.95 -27.88 24.13
C GLU A 24 7.09 -27.94 23.08
N ALA A 25 7.24 -29.04 22.35
CA ALA A 25 8.28 -29.21 21.35
C ALA A 25 8.14 -28.24 20.17
N ILE A 26 6.89 -27.92 19.75
CA ILE A 26 6.65 -26.91 18.72
C ILE A 26 7.08 -25.52 19.20
N LEU A 27 6.76 -25.15 20.45
CA LEU A 27 7.19 -23.89 21.07
C LEU A 27 8.70 -23.81 21.20
N ASP A 28 9.35 -24.87 21.64
CA ASP A 28 10.81 -24.97 21.79
C ASP A 28 11.52 -24.87 20.44
N SER A 29 10.88 -25.35 19.37
CA SER A 29 11.35 -25.15 17.99
C SER A 29 11.21 -23.69 17.49
N GLY A 30 10.61 -22.81 18.32
CA GLY A 30 10.39 -21.42 17.97
C GLY A 30 9.17 -21.17 17.09
N HIS A 31 8.28 -22.16 16.95
CA HIS A 31 7.07 -22.10 16.13
C HIS A 31 5.79 -21.86 16.98
N ILE A 32 4.64 -21.71 16.32
CA ILE A 32 3.37 -21.34 16.95
C ILE A 32 2.41 -22.54 16.87
N PRO A 33 2.15 -23.27 17.96
CA PRO A 33 1.13 -24.31 17.96
C PRO A 33 -0.28 -23.70 17.98
N VAL A 34 -1.19 -24.31 17.23
CA VAL A 34 -2.62 -23.94 17.19
C VAL A 34 -3.45 -25.22 17.28
N GLY A 35 -4.52 -25.22 18.05
CA GLY A 35 -5.39 -26.38 18.22
C GLY A 35 -6.69 -26.06 18.91
N MET A 36 -7.51 -27.10 19.14
CA MET A 36 -8.89 -27.01 19.65
C MET A 36 -9.02 -26.52 21.11
N GLU A 37 -7.94 -26.51 21.90
CA GLU A 37 -7.97 -26.13 23.31
C GLU A 37 -8.45 -24.70 23.57
N LEU A 38 -8.40 -23.86 22.53
CA LEU A 38 -8.76 -22.44 22.60
C LEU A 38 -10.25 -22.18 22.31
N LEU A 39 -11.05 -23.20 21.97
CA LEU A 39 -12.43 -23.05 21.55
C LEU A 39 -13.43 -23.54 22.60
N GLY A 40 -13.97 -22.63 23.39
CA GLY A 40 -15.14 -22.88 24.23
C GLY A 40 -16.43 -22.64 23.44
N GLY A 41 -17.22 -23.72 23.12
CA GLY A 41 -18.59 -23.58 22.61
C GLY A 41 -18.94 -24.34 21.33
N ALA A 42 -20.08 -25.04 21.35
CA ALA A 42 -20.40 -26.17 20.49
C ALA A 42 -20.99 -25.91 19.08
N ASN A 43 -21.32 -24.69 18.67
CA ASN A 43 -22.13 -24.47 17.43
C ASN A 43 -21.39 -23.92 16.20
N THR A 44 -20.07 -23.74 16.27
CA THR A 44 -19.29 -23.20 15.13
C THR A 44 -18.00 -23.97 14.90
N ILE A 45 -17.89 -25.19 15.43
CA ILE A 45 -16.63 -25.94 15.54
C ILE A 45 -15.99 -26.18 14.15
N THR A 46 -16.71 -26.73 13.20
CA THR A 46 -16.12 -27.11 11.90
C THR A 46 -15.64 -25.93 11.05
N SER A 47 -16.39 -24.83 11.05
CA SER A 47 -15.96 -23.61 10.30
C SER A 47 -14.71 -22.96 10.91
N THR A 48 -14.61 -23.00 12.24
CA THR A 48 -13.45 -22.46 12.95
C THR A 48 -12.22 -23.34 12.77
N ILE A 49 -12.37 -24.67 12.86
CA ILE A 49 -11.29 -25.61 12.58
C ILE A 49 -10.76 -25.43 11.14
N LYS A 50 -11.64 -25.32 10.16
CA LYS A 50 -11.24 -25.04 8.78
C LYS A 50 -10.39 -23.77 8.66
N LYS A 51 -10.83 -22.67 9.26
CA LYS A 51 -10.07 -21.42 9.28
C LYS A 51 -8.70 -21.56 9.95
N MET A 52 -8.62 -22.33 11.05
CA MET A 52 -7.36 -22.59 11.74
C MET A 52 -6.41 -23.44 10.89
N ILE A 53 -6.89 -24.47 10.20
CA ILE A 53 -6.10 -25.29 9.28
C ILE A 53 -5.67 -24.45 8.09
N ASP A 54 -6.57 -23.65 7.49
CA ASP A 54 -6.27 -22.77 6.37
C ASP A 54 -5.16 -21.77 6.71
N ALA A 55 -5.19 -21.21 7.92
CA ALA A 55 -4.19 -20.25 8.42
C ALA A 55 -2.87 -20.88 8.87
N SER A 56 -2.81 -22.21 9.00
CA SER A 56 -1.60 -22.92 9.45
C SER A 56 -0.70 -23.31 8.30
N ASP A 57 0.62 -23.32 8.55
CA ASP A 57 1.63 -23.75 7.57
C ASP A 57 1.80 -25.27 7.56
N ILE A 58 1.63 -25.92 8.73
CA ILE A 58 1.84 -27.37 8.92
C ILE A 58 0.61 -27.95 9.63
N PHE A 59 0.18 -29.12 9.20
CA PHE A 59 -0.78 -29.94 9.92
C PHE A 59 -0.05 -31.08 10.64
N PHE A 60 -0.14 -31.10 11.97
CA PHE A 60 0.51 -32.07 12.83
C PHE A 60 -0.51 -32.99 13.45
N LEU A 61 -0.39 -34.29 13.19
CA LEU A 61 -1.31 -35.33 13.62
C LEU A 61 -0.66 -36.25 14.65
N LEU A 62 -1.27 -36.35 15.82
CA LEU A 62 -0.90 -37.29 16.87
C LEU A 62 -1.97 -38.34 17.04
N ILE A 63 -1.63 -39.61 16.84
CA ILE A 63 -2.54 -40.75 16.92
C ILE A 63 -2.20 -41.63 18.11
N GLY A 64 -3.18 -41.82 18.98
CA GLY A 64 -3.18 -42.80 20.08
C GLY A 64 -3.92 -44.07 19.68
N GLY A 65 -4.60 -44.71 20.63
CA GLY A 65 -5.42 -45.91 20.41
C GLY A 65 -6.90 -45.63 20.20
N LYS A 66 -7.33 -44.37 20.10
CA LYS A 66 -8.71 -43.95 19.91
C LYS A 66 -8.96 -43.34 18.55
N TYR A 67 -10.13 -43.66 17.98
CA TYR A 67 -10.63 -43.01 16.76
C TYR A 67 -11.25 -41.65 17.05
N GLY A 68 -11.82 -41.54 18.25
CA GLY A 68 -12.46 -40.32 18.74
C GLY A 68 -13.90 -40.14 18.28
N SER A 69 -14.43 -38.94 18.51
CA SER A 69 -15.84 -38.62 18.24
C SER A 69 -16.14 -38.63 16.74
N ILE A 70 -17.32 -39.14 16.37
CA ILE A 70 -17.76 -39.20 14.98
C ILE A 70 -18.32 -37.84 14.52
N TYR A 71 -17.91 -37.39 13.35
CA TYR A 71 -18.53 -36.30 12.60
C TYR A 71 -19.74 -36.89 11.81
N GLU A 72 -20.94 -36.69 12.35
CA GLU A 72 -22.14 -37.36 11.85
C GLU A 72 -22.43 -37.14 10.36
N LYS A 73 -22.12 -35.95 9.82
CA LYS A 73 -22.39 -35.61 8.41
C LYS A 73 -21.64 -36.51 7.41
N GLU A 74 -20.45 -36.94 7.76
CA GLU A 74 -19.59 -37.77 6.89
C GLU A 74 -19.38 -39.19 7.45
N ASN A 75 -19.88 -39.45 8.67
CA ASN A 75 -19.74 -40.72 9.38
C ASN A 75 -18.28 -41.18 9.57
N ILE A 76 -17.36 -40.24 9.80
CA ILE A 76 -15.94 -40.46 10.08
C ILE A 76 -15.54 -39.74 11.37
N GLY A 77 -14.38 -40.12 11.94
CA GLY A 77 -13.86 -39.44 13.13
C GLY A 77 -13.50 -37.96 12.84
N PHE A 78 -13.66 -37.07 13.82
CA PHE A 78 -13.27 -35.67 13.65
C PHE A 78 -11.80 -35.49 13.30
N VAL A 79 -10.90 -36.29 13.89
CA VAL A 79 -9.47 -36.28 13.61
C VAL A 79 -9.20 -36.68 12.15
N GLU A 80 -9.89 -37.70 11.65
CA GLU A 80 -9.80 -38.10 10.24
C GLU A 80 -10.37 -37.03 9.31
N TRP A 81 -11.47 -36.37 9.70
CA TRP A 81 -12.05 -35.28 8.93
C TRP A 81 -11.09 -34.08 8.82
N GLU A 82 -10.42 -33.70 9.92
CA GLU A 82 -9.39 -32.66 9.92
C GLU A 82 -8.22 -33.01 9.01
N TYR A 83 -7.75 -34.25 9.09
CA TYR A 83 -6.70 -34.77 8.21
C TYR A 83 -7.10 -34.69 6.72
N ARG A 84 -8.31 -35.19 6.36
CA ARG A 84 -8.79 -35.11 4.98
C ARG A 84 -8.91 -33.66 4.49
N TYR A 85 -9.35 -32.77 5.35
CA TYR A 85 -9.43 -31.35 5.02
C TYR A 85 -8.04 -30.75 4.80
N ALA A 86 -7.07 -31.01 5.65
CA ALA A 86 -5.70 -30.56 5.50
C ALA A 86 -5.04 -31.07 4.21
N MET A 87 -5.29 -32.36 3.86
CA MET A 87 -4.86 -32.94 2.59
C MET A 87 -5.48 -32.23 1.38
N SER A 88 -6.77 -31.89 1.44
CA SER A 88 -7.45 -31.14 0.37
C SER A 88 -6.89 -29.73 0.15
N LYS A 89 -6.19 -29.21 1.14
CA LYS A 89 -5.50 -27.90 1.10
C LYS A 89 -4.00 -28.00 0.79
N ASN A 90 -3.53 -29.20 0.45
CA ASN A 90 -2.10 -29.46 0.18
C ASN A 90 -1.17 -29.04 1.33
N LYS A 91 -1.64 -29.12 2.59
CA LYS A 91 -0.81 -28.81 3.73
C LYS A 91 0.25 -29.90 3.94
N PRO A 92 1.49 -29.54 4.34
CA PRO A 92 2.46 -30.50 4.83
C PRO A 92 1.87 -31.28 6.03
N ILE A 93 1.87 -32.61 5.94
CA ILE A 93 1.33 -33.49 6.95
C ILE A 93 2.46 -34.13 7.76
N CYS A 94 2.46 -33.95 9.06
CA CYS A 94 3.37 -34.60 10.00
C CYS A 94 2.56 -35.57 10.89
N VAL A 95 2.98 -36.82 10.95
CA VAL A 95 2.23 -37.87 11.69
C VAL A 95 3.12 -38.56 12.70
N ILE A 96 2.68 -38.52 13.98
CA ILE A 96 3.22 -39.38 15.03
C ILE A 96 2.14 -40.34 15.48
N VAL A 97 2.48 -41.63 15.55
CA VAL A 97 1.61 -42.69 16.08
C VAL A 97 2.28 -43.23 17.35
N LEU A 98 1.50 -43.41 18.41
CA LEU A 98 2.00 -44.07 19.61
C LEU A 98 2.18 -45.55 19.38
N SER A 99 3.34 -46.12 19.78
CA SER A 99 3.63 -47.53 19.60
C SER A 99 2.68 -48.40 20.42
N ASN A 100 2.41 -49.62 19.95
CA ASN A 100 1.63 -50.59 20.70
C ASN A 100 2.17 -50.79 22.11
N ARG A 101 3.51 -50.82 22.28
CA ARG A 101 4.15 -50.90 23.60
C ARG A 101 3.76 -49.75 24.51
N MET A 102 3.70 -48.54 23.99
CA MET A 102 3.31 -47.35 24.74
C MET A 102 1.83 -47.41 25.09
N LEU A 103 0.96 -47.84 24.15
CA LEU A 103 -0.47 -47.98 24.36
C LEU A 103 -0.80 -49.03 25.41
N TYR A 104 -0.17 -50.22 25.36
CA TYR A 104 -0.36 -51.27 26.39
C TYR A 104 0.12 -50.81 27.77
N ARG A 105 1.23 -50.09 27.86
CA ARG A 105 1.67 -49.52 29.12
C ARG A 105 0.63 -48.55 29.68
N LYS A 106 0.11 -47.68 28.82
CA LYS A 106 -0.91 -46.70 29.18
C LYS A 106 -2.23 -47.40 29.62
N ALA A 107 -2.61 -48.44 28.90
CA ALA A 107 -3.80 -49.25 29.26
C ALA A 107 -3.65 -49.96 30.61
N SER A 108 -2.45 -50.41 30.96
CA SER A 108 -2.19 -50.99 32.28
C SER A 108 -2.36 -50.01 33.45
N GLU A 109 -2.19 -48.70 33.16
CA GLU A 109 -2.35 -47.63 34.16
C GLU A 109 -3.79 -47.06 34.21
N GLN A 110 -4.47 -46.97 33.05
CA GLN A 110 -5.74 -46.25 32.91
C GLN A 110 -6.93 -47.14 32.57
N GLY A 111 -6.70 -48.39 32.16
CA GLY A 111 -7.68 -49.37 31.67
C GLY A 111 -7.84 -49.37 30.17
N ASP A 112 -8.11 -50.53 29.59
CA ASP A 112 -8.19 -50.76 28.13
C ASP A 112 -9.23 -49.87 27.46
N THR A 113 -10.38 -49.69 28.04
CA THR A 113 -11.47 -48.87 27.50
C THR A 113 -11.15 -47.38 27.41
N GLN A 114 -10.18 -46.91 28.18
CA GLN A 114 -9.74 -45.51 28.11
C GLN A 114 -8.68 -45.28 27.01
N VAL A 115 -7.97 -46.31 26.62
CA VAL A 115 -6.82 -46.23 25.69
C VAL A 115 -7.14 -46.76 24.30
N PHE A 116 -7.88 -47.86 24.21
CA PHE A 116 -8.18 -48.49 22.93
C PHE A 116 -9.58 -48.15 22.40
N GLU A 117 -9.70 -48.11 21.06
CA GLU A 117 -10.99 -47.94 20.40
C GLU A 117 -11.87 -49.16 20.52
N MET A 118 -13.09 -48.99 21.04
CA MET A 118 -14.04 -50.07 21.27
C MET A 118 -15.29 -49.97 20.40
N ASP A 119 -15.66 -48.75 20.01
CA ASP A 119 -16.93 -48.50 19.31
C ASP A 119 -16.79 -48.61 17.78
N HIS A 120 -15.63 -48.21 17.26
CA HIS A 120 -15.36 -48.15 15.78
C HIS A 120 -13.98 -48.70 15.43
N PRO A 121 -13.59 -49.91 15.86
CA PRO A 121 -12.24 -50.45 15.65
C PRO A 121 -11.88 -50.56 14.17
N ASP A 122 -12.82 -51.02 13.32
CA ASP A 122 -12.56 -51.15 11.90
C ASP A 122 -12.20 -49.81 11.25
N LYS A 123 -12.92 -48.73 11.58
CA LYS A 123 -12.62 -47.37 11.02
C LYS A 123 -11.28 -46.85 11.54
N TYR A 124 -10.95 -47.12 12.80
CA TYR A 124 -9.66 -46.74 13.37
C TYR A 124 -8.51 -47.44 12.64
N GLU A 125 -8.60 -48.77 12.45
CA GLU A 125 -7.59 -49.55 11.74
C GLU A 125 -7.41 -49.09 10.31
N GLU A 126 -8.48 -48.91 9.55
CA GLU A 126 -8.44 -48.39 8.17
C GLU A 126 -7.77 -46.99 8.12
N PHE A 127 -8.06 -46.13 9.08
CA PHE A 127 -7.47 -44.79 9.13
C PHE A 127 -5.97 -44.85 9.42
N VAL A 128 -5.54 -45.64 10.42
CA VAL A 128 -4.11 -45.80 10.76
C VAL A 128 -3.33 -46.45 9.63
N GLU A 129 -3.87 -47.48 8.97
CA GLU A 129 -3.25 -48.08 7.78
C GLU A 129 -3.06 -47.07 6.65
N ARG A 130 -4.07 -46.22 6.40
CA ARG A 130 -4.00 -45.16 5.41
C ARG A 130 -2.91 -44.15 5.76
N LEU A 131 -2.79 -43.73 7.02
CA LEU A 131 -1.76 -42.81 7.46
C LEU A 131 -0.36 -43.35 7.20
N HIS A 132 -0.12 -44.61 7.49
CA HIS A 132 1.17 -45.28 7.24
C HIS A 132 1.50 -45.40 5.74
N LYS A 133 0.48 -45.59 4.90
CA LYS A 133 0.65 -45.73 3.45
C LYS A 133 0.90 -44.38 2.75
N GLU A 134 0.21 -43.34 3.19
CA GLU A 134 0.20 -42.04 2.49
C GLU A 134 1.22 -41.05 3.04
N ASN A 135 1.69 -41.22 4.29
CA ASN A 135 2.53 -40.24 4.95
C ASN A 135 3.82 -40.88 5.51
N TRP A 136 4.82 -40.03 5.71
CA TRP A 136 5.95 -40.37 6.53
C TRP A 136 5.55 -40.33 8.00
N THR A 137 5.28 -41.50 8.57
CA THR A 137 4.81 -41.67 9.94
C THR A 137 5.97 -42.03 10.84
N LEU A 138 6.10 -41.34 11.99
CA LEU A 138 7.05 -41.69 13.04
C LEU A 138 6.34 -42.32 14.23
N GLU A 139 6.91 -43.37 14.80
CA GLU A 139 6.39 -44.06 15.95
C GLU A 139 7.03 -43.56 17.24
N ALA A 140 6.22 -43.16 18.25
CA ALA A 140 6.71 -42.76 19.56
C ALA A 140 6.70 -43.98 20.51
N LEU A 141 7.85 -44.29 21.10
CA LEU A 141 8.05 -45.43 22.01
C LEU A 141 7.81 -45.07 23.47
N SER A 142 7.87 -43.76 23.79
CA SER A 142 7.58 -43.20 25.09
C SER A 142 7.16 -41.74 24.95
N ILE A 143 6.64 -41.15 26.02
CA ILE A 143 6.28 -39.73 26.06
C ILE A 143 7.49 -38.81 25.84
N ASP A 144 8.67 -39.24 26.36
CA ASP A 144 9.92 -38.48 26.21
C ASP A 144 10.55 -38.55 24.81
N ASP A 145 10.09 -39.49 23.97
CA ASP A 145 10.52 -39.62 22.57
C ASP A 145 9.76 -38.64 21.64
N ILE A 146 8.60 -38.13 22.05
CA ILE A 146 7.75 -37.27 21.25
C ILE A 146 8.47 -36.00 20.79
N PRO A 147 9.18 -35.22 21.63
CA PRO A 147 9.85 -34.00 21.20
C PRO A 147 10.84 -34.24 20.05
N ALA A 148 11.64 -35.31 20.10
CA ALA A 148 12.58 -35.63 19.04
C ALA A 148 11.88 -35.93 17.71
N LYS A 149 10.72 -36.57 17.73
CA LYS A 149 9.91 -36.84 16.53
C LYS A 149 9.30 -35.56 15.96
N VAL A 150 8.84 -34.66 16.83
CA VAL A 150 8.32 -33.33 16.42
C VAL A 150 9.40 -32.54 15.72
N TYR A 151 10.60 -32.43 16.30
CA TYR A 151 11.74 -31.75 15.67
C TYR A 151 12.12 -32.36 14.32
N SER A 152 12.13 -33.70 14.22
CA SER A 152 12.42 -34.39 12.98
C SER A 152 11.44 -34.05 11.88
N HIS A 153 10.12 -34.02 12.18
CA HIS A 153 9.07 -33.68 11.22
C HIS A 153 9.17 -32.23 10.78
N ILE A 154 9.25 -31.27 11.71
CA ILE A 154 9.33 -29.85 11.40
C ILE A 154 10.56 -29.54 10.55
N THR A 155 11.72 -30.08 10.93
CA THR A 155 12.97 -29.90 10.17
C THR A 155 12.86 -30.45 8.76
N LYS A 156 12.24 -31.61 8.58
CA LYS A 156 12.03 -32.19 7.25
C LYS A 156 11.14 -31.29 6.38
N VAL A 157 10.02 -30.83 6.92
CA VAL A 157 9.09 -29.93 6.19
C VAL A 157 9.77 -28.60 5.85
N MET A 158 10.55 -28.03 6.76
CA MET A 158 11.28 -26.79 6.51
C MET A 158 12.35 -26.89 5.43
N ASN A 159 12.93 -28.07 5.26
CA ASN A 159 13.96 -28.34 4.25
C ASN A 159 13.36 -28.81 2.91
N ASP A 160 12.06 -29.03 2.83
CA ASP A 160 11.38 -29.46 1.60
C ASP A 160 10.90 -28.23 0.82
N SER A 161 11.60 -27.94 -0.27
CA SER A 161 11.29 -26.80 -1.15
C SER A 161 10.00 -26.95 -1.96
N SER A 162 9.32 -28.11 -1.88
CA SER A 162 8.02 -28.31 -2.54
C SER A 162 6.86 -27.60 -1.82
N TYR A 163 7.08 -27.21 -0.55
CA TYR A 163 6.08 -26.49 0.24
C TYR A 163 6.37 -25.00 0.29
N ASP A 164 5.37 -24.21 -0.04
CA ASP A 164 5.42 -22.74 0.15
C ASP A 164 4.96 -22.38 1.58
N LEU A 165 5.92 -22.40 2.51
CA LEU A 165 5.66 -22.09 3.91
C LEU A 165 5.67 -20.57 4.13
N ILE A 166 4.50 -19.95 4.30
CA ILE A 166 4.37 -18.50 4.48
C ILE A 166 4.90 -18.07 5.85
N GLY A 167 4.40 -18.64 6.95
CA GLY A 167 4.81 -18.35 8.32
C GLY A 167 4.53 -16.92 8.79
N TRP A 168 4.97 -16.62 10.01
CA TRP A 168 4.82 -15.33 10.68
C TRP A 168 6.17 -14.67 10.94
N ILE A 169 6.27 -13.37 10.64
CA ILE A 169 7.45 -12.54 10.93
C ILE A 169 6.99 -11.32 11.73
N ARG A 170 7.75 -10.94 12.74
CA ARG A 170 7.48 -9.68 13.46
C ARG A 170 7.72 -8.51 12.52
N ALA A 171 6.76 -7.58 12.47
CA ALA A 171 6.82 -6.43 11.57
C ALA A 171 8.06 -5.54 11.80
N ASP A 172 8.56 -5.46 13.05
CA ASP A 172 9.76 -4.71 13.42
C ASP A 172 11.08 -5.40 13.01
N SER A 173 11.03 -6.67 12.60
CA SER A 173 12.20 -7.45 12.15
C SER A 173 12.27 -7.61 10.62
N VAL A 174 11.35 -6.98 9.88
CA VAL A 174 11.32 -7.04 8.42
C VAL A 174 12.13 -5.87 7.87
N GLU A 175 13.38 -6.10 7.52
CA GLU A 175 14.12 -5.23 6.61
C GLU A 175 13.60 -5.50 5.19
N ILE A 176 12.77 -4.59 4.69
CA ILE A 176 12.28 -4.69 3.30
C ILE A 176 13.39 -4.15 2.41
N GLU A 177 14.03 -5.03 1.66
CA GLU A 177 14.86 -4.62 0.53
C GLU A 177 13.92 -4.09 -0.58
N TRP A 178 13.57 -2.82 -0.48
CA TRP A 178 12.63 -2.16 -1.39
C TRP A 178 13.02 -2.28 -2.86
N GLU A 179 14.31 -2.41 -3.14
CA GLU A 179 14.85 -2.61 -4.49
C GLU A 179 14.49 -3.99 -5.08
N ALA A 180 14.26 -5.00 -4.22
CA ALA A 180 13.88 -6.35 -4.63
C ALA A 180 12.35 -6.54 -4.76
N VAL A 181 11.54 -5.62 -4.22
CA VAL A 181 10.08 -5.72 -4.29
C VAL A 181 9.60 -5.31 -5.66
N LYS A 182 9.07 -6.29 -6.42
CA LYS A 182 8.51 -6.02 -7.74
C LYS A 182 7.33 -5.05 -7.67
N GLU A 183 7.25 -4.18 -8.67
CA GLU A 183 6.22 -3.16 -8.84
C GLU A 183 4.79 -3.69 -8.75
N GLU A 184 4.58 -4.84 -9.35
CA GLU A 184 3.28 -5.53 -9.38
C GLU A 184 2.83 -5.95 -7.98
N VAL A 185 3.77 -6.39 -7.12
CA VAL A 185 3.46 -6.80 -5.73
C VAL A 185 3.04 -5.59 -4.90
N LEU A 186 3.73 -4.45 -5.00
CA LEU A 186 3.34 -3.24 -4.29
C LEU A 186 1.97 -2.73 -4.77
N SER A 187 1.73 -2.77 -6.08
CA SER A 187 0.47 -2.34 -6.68
C SER A 187 -0.70 -3.20 -6.23
N SER A 188 -0.55 -4.52 -6.20
CA SER A 188 -1.58 -5.45 -5.73
C SER A 188 -1.85 -5.29 -4.23
N THR A 189 -0.82 -5.12 -3.41
CA THR A 189 -0.97 -4.93 -1.96
C THR A 189 -1.76 -3.66 -1.63
N TYR A 190 -1.47 -2.52 -2.31
CA TYR A 190 -2.26 -1.30 -2.13
C TYR A 190 -3.71 -1.47 -2.62
N ALA A 191 -3.92 -2.18 -3.72
CA ALA A 191 -5.25 -2.50 -4.22
C ALA A 191 -6.04 -3.37 -3.24
N GLU A 192 -5.41 -4.39 -2.64
CA GLU A 192 -6.03 -5.26 -1.64
C GLU A 192 -6.43 -4.50 -0.38
N ILE A 193 -5.53 -3.66 0.17
CA ILE A 193 -5.85 -2.81 1.33
C ILE A 193 -7.04 -1.89 1.03
N LEU A 194 -7.03 -1.27 -0.15
CA LEU A 194 -8.11 -0.38 -0.56
C LEU A 194 -9.41 -1.13 -0.79
N SER A 195 -9.36 -2.34 -1.37
CA SER A 195 -10.54 -3.21 -1.55
C SER A 195 -11.19 -3.57 -0.23
N LEU A 196 -10.41 -3.98 0.77
CA LEU A 196 -10.92 -4.28 2.11
C LEU A 196 -11.63 -3.08 2.76
N TYR A 197 -11.10 -1.86 2.53
CA TYR A 197 -11.73 -0.64 3.02
C TYR A 197 -13.04 -0.34 2.27
N ILE A 198 -13.04 -0.50 0.95
CA ILE A 198 -14.21 -0.22 0.09
C ILE A 198 -15.33 -1.23 0.36
N GLU A 199 -15.05 -2.53 0.47
CA GLU A 199 -16.01 -3.58 0.78
C GLU A 199 -16.79 -3.33 2.07
N ARG A 200 -16.16 -2.65 3.02
CA ARG A 200 -16.81 -2.26 4.28
C ARG A 200 -17.95 -1.27 4.06
N TYR A 201 -17.84 -0.38 3.08
CA TYR A 201 -18.77 0.72 2.84
C TYR A 201 -19.68 0.50 1.62
N TYR A 202 -19.25 -0.29 0.66
CA TYR A 202 -19.93 -0.51 -0.63
C TYR A 202 -20.16 -2.01 -0.88
N LYS A 203 -20.89 -2.66 0.03
CA LYS A 203 -21.09 -4.11 0.08
C LYS A 203 -21.70 -4.74 -1.18
N ASP A 204 -22.43 -3.95 -1.97
CA ASP A 204 -23.20 -4.43 -3.11
C ASP A 204 -22.61 -3.98 -4.47
N VAL A 205 -21.43 -3.38 -4.47
CA VAL A 205 -20.78 -2.87 -5.68
C VAL A 205 -19.39 -3.47 -5.82
N ASP A 206 -19.14 -4.13 -6.95
CA ASP A 206 -17.78 -4.58 -7.29
C ASP A 206 -16.91 -3.37 -7.66
N MET A 207 -15.97 -3.05 -6.78
CA MET A 207 -15.04 -1.93 -6.92
C MET A 207 -13.59 -2.40 -7.14
N SER A 208 -13.39 -3.65 -7.53
CA SER A 208 -12.06 -4.25 -7.72
C SER A 208 -11.21 -3.50 -8.75
N ASP A 209 -11.77 -3.14 -9.89
CA ASP A 209 -11.10 -2.35 -10.93
C ASP A 209 -10.74 -0.94 -10.45
N PHE A 210 -11.61 -0.31 -9.64
CA PHE A 210 -11.33 0.98 -9.03
C PHE A 210 -10.17 0.88 -8.04
N ALA A 211 -10.16 -0.11 -7.15
CA ALA A 211 -9.09 -0.35 -6.20
C ALA A 211 -7.74 -0.61 -6.88
N ALA A 212 -7.73 -1.43 -7.95
CA ALA A 212 -6.53 -1.68 -8.76
C ALA A 212 -6.01 -0.41 -9.43
N THR A 213 -6.91 0.42 -10.00
CA THR A 213 -6.56 1.69 -10.62
C THR A 213 -5.98 2.67 -9.60
N MET A 214 -6.58 2.77 -8.42
CA MET A 214 -6.09 3.65 -7.35
C MET A 214 -4.74 3.19 -6.80
N GLY A 215 -4.54 1.88 -6.60
CA GLY A 215 -3.26 1.31 -6.19
C GLY A 215 -2.14 1.66 -7.17
N LYS A 216 -2.39 1.49 -8.48
CA LYS A 216 -1.45 1.87 -9.54
C LYS A 216 -1.15 3.37 -9.57
N ASN A 217 -2.17 4.21 -9.38
CA ASN A 217 -2.02 5.66 -9.35
C ASN A 217 -1.22 6.13 -8.13
N LEU A 218 -1.46 5.55 -6.95
CA LEU A 218 -0.69 5.83 -5.73
C LEU A 218 0.80 5.52 -5.93
N LEU A 219 1.13 4.38 -6.51
CA LEU A 219 2.51 4.04 -6.85
C LEU A 219 3.13 5.05 -7.83
N THR A 220 2.37 5.49 -8.83
CA THR A 220 2.84 6.51 -9.77
C THR A 220 3.16 7.82 -9.07
N VAL A 221 2.40 8.19 -8.03
CA VAL A 221 2.65 9.38 -7.20
C VAL A 221 3.94 9.22 -6.37
N VAL A 222 4.10 8.09 -5.70
CA VAL A 222 5.29 7.79 -4.87
C VAL A 222 6.56 7.67 -5.70
N ARG A 223 6.45 7.20 -6.94
CA ARG A 223 7.56 7.06 -7.90
C ARG A 223 8.00 8.32 -8.58
N LYS A 224 7.25 9.39 -8.46
CA LYS A 224 7.73 10.71 -8.84
C LYS A 224 8.90 11.06 -7.95
N GLN A 225 10.07 10.75 -8.42
CA GLN A 225 11.39 10.67 -7.80
C GLN A 225 11.92 11.99 -7.23
N GLY A 226 11.01 12.81 -6.68
CA GLY A 226 11.33 14.08 -6.09
C GLY A 226 10.28 14.54 -5.11
N ILE A 227 10.69 15.33 -4.13
CA ILE A 227 9.86 15.97 -3.12
C ILE A 227 10.18 17.45 -3.09
N MET A 228 9.17 18.30 -3.08
CA MET A 228 9.31 19.71 -2.78
C MET A 228 9.09 19.93 -1.27
N ASN A 229 10.10 20.40 -0.54
CA ASN A 229 9.95 20.74 0.87
C ASN A 229 9.12 22.02 1.05
N SER A 230 9.20 22.92 0.09
CA SER A 230 8.37 24.12 0.02
C SER A 230 8.21 24.56 -1.43
N PHE A 231 7.09 25.19 -1.73
CA PHE A 231 6.87 25.89 -2.98
C PHE A 231 6.08 27.17 -2.69
N HIS A 232 6.68 28.30 -3.04
CA HIS A 232 6.04 29.58 -2.94
C HIS A 232 6.06 30.28 -4.31
N ARG A 233 4.88 30.70 -4.78
CA ARG A 233 4.73 31.45 -6.03
C ARG A 233 4.12 32.81 -5.73
N ILE A 234 4.72 33.86 -6.30
CA ILE A 234 4.15 35.20 -6.33
C ILE A 234 3.81 35.53 -7.77
N ILE A 235 2.58 35.95 -8.01
CA ILE A 235 2.09 36.43 -9.31
C ILE A 235 1.79 37.92 -9.16
N GLU A 236 2.56 38.77 -9.81
CA GLU A 236 2.32 40.22 -9.85
C GLU A 236 1.76 40.60 -11.22
N ILE A 237 0.65 41.34 -11.22
CA ILE A 237 -0.08 41.73 -12.42
C ILE A 237 -0.09 43.25 -12.50
N TYR A 238 0.60 43.79 -13.51
CA TYR A 238 0.74 45.22 -13.78
C TYR A 238 -0.09 45.64 -14.98
N LYS A 239 -0.52 46.91 -15.00
CA LYS A 239 -1.13 47.50 -16.21
C LYS A 239 -0.03 47.79 -17.24
N ASP A 240 -0.13 47.22 -18.42
CA ASP A 240 0.73 47.55 -19.60
C ASP A 240 0.03 48.59 -20.48
N SER A 241 -1.23 48.31 -20.84
CA SER A 241 -2.07 49.22 -21.62
C SER A 241 -3.51 49.18 -21.11
N ASP A 242 -4.49 49.74 -21.80
CA ASP A 242 -5.90 49.68 -21.39
C ASP A 242 -6.49 48.29 -21.51
N THR A 243 -5.97 47.42 -22.35
CA THR A 243 -6.47 46.05 -22.57
C THR A 243 -5.44 44.98 -22.23
N THR A 244 -4.16 45.33 -22.12
CA THR A 244 -3.04 44.41 -21.90
C THR A 244 -2.47 44.55 -20.50
N ILE A 245 -2.09 43.47 -19.94
CA ILE A 245 -1.41 43.39 -18.64
C ILE A 245 -0.02 42.75 -18.82
N LYS A 246 0.94 43.14 -17.95
CA LYS A 246 2.21 42.45 -17.76
C LYS A 246 2.04 41.55 -16.53
N VAL A 247 2.37 40.29 -16.69
CA VAL A 247 2.36 39.30 -15.61
C VAL A 247 3.80 38.94 -15.27
N GLU A 248 4.17 39.09 -14.00
CA GLU A 248 5.45 38.63 -13.46
C GLU A 248 5.17 37.45 -12.52
N ILE A 249 5.93 36.38 -12.69
CA ILE A 249 5.82 35.17 -11.88
C ILE A 249 7.18 34.90 -11.23
N MET A 250 7.18 34.82 -9.91
CA MET A 250 8.33 34.44 -9.11
C MET A 250 8.03 33.12 -8.41
N ASP A 251 8.81 32.09 -8.73
CA ASP A 251 8.76 30.77 -8.11
C ASP A 251 9.98 30.60 -7.21
N GLN A 252 9.75 30.30 -5.96
CA GLN A 252 10.78 29.91 -5.01
C GLN A 252 10.42 28.55 -4.43
N PHE A 253 11.30 27.56 -4.60
CA PHE A 253 11.03 26.23 -4.08
C PHE A 253 12.31 25.51 -3.70
N GLU A 254 12.15 24.66 -2.70
CA GLU A 254 13.17 23.75 -2.22
C GLU A 254 12.83 22.34 -2.68
N TYR A 255 13.77 21.71 -3.37
CA TYR A 255 13.57 20.44 -4.02
C TYR A 255 14.60 19.40 -3.57
N ARG A 256 14.12 18.18 -3.32
CA ARG A 256 14.94 17.01 -3.05
C ARG A 256 14.60 15.92 -4.05
N TYR A 257 15.57 15.44 -4.78
CA TYR A 257 15.37 14.26 -5.61
C TYR A 257 15.65 12.98 -4.88
N LEU A 258 15.03 11.92 -5.40
CA LEU A 258 15.28 10.55 -4.99
C LEU A 258 16.06 9.78 -6.08
N ASP A 259 16.02 10.24 -7.36
CA ASP A 259 16.71 9.61 -8.48
C ASP A 259 17.74 10.57 -9.15
N PRO A 260 19.00 10.12 -9.33
CA PRO A 260 20.04 10.86 -10.03
C PRO A 260 19.70 11.30 -11.46
N LYS A 261 18.80 10.59 -12.14
CA LYS A 261 18.44 10.87 -13.55
C LYS A 261 17.66 12.18 -13.75
N HIS A 262 17.03 12.71 -12.71
CA HIS A 262 16.19 13.92 -12.77
C HIS A 262 16.88 15.17 -12.22
N ARG A 263 18.21 15.21 -12.20
CA ARG A 263 19.01 16.29 -11.63
C ARG A 263 19.16 17.51 -12.55
N SER A 264 18.08 17.87 -13.24
CA SER A 264 18.12 19.05 -14.09
C SER A 264 16.83 19.87 -14.02
N PHE A 265 16.97 21.20 -14.04
CA PHE A 265 15.85 22.13 -14.11
C PHE A 265 15.53 22.47 -15.57
N GLY A 266 14.28 22.29 -15.95
CA GLY A 266 13.76 22.68 -17.25
C GLY A 266 12.32 23.14 -17.12
N LYS A 267 11.85 23.96 -18.07
CA LYS A 267 10.46 24.42 -18.12
C LYS A 267 9.84 24.13 -19.48
N LYS A 268 8.55 23.72 -19.48
CA LYS A 268 7.74 23.54 -20.68
C LYS A 268 6.29 23.88 -20.34
N PHE A 269 5.66 24.71 -21.14
CA PHE A 269 4.24 25.06 -21.01
C PHE A 269 3.65 25.47 -22.35
N PHE A 270 2.32 25.59 -22.41
CA PHE A 270 1.58 26.06 -23.59
C PHE A 270 1.03 27.45 -23.33
N ALA A 271 1.08 28.30 -24.34
CA ALA A 271 0.71 29.71 -24.24
C ALA A 271 -0.04 30.19 -25.52
N THR A 272 -0.70 31.31 -25.39
CA THR A 272 -1.16 32.06 -26.58
C THR A 272 0.03 32.62 -27.35
N LYS A 273 -0.20 33.12 -28.58
CA LYS A 273 0.88 33.74 -29.38
C LYS A 273 1.55 34.89 -28.63
N GLN A 274 0.76 35.83 -28.14
CA GLN A 274 1.28 37.02 -27.45
C GLN A 274 2.07 36.65 -26.18
N GLN A 275 1.56 35.72 -25.35
CA GLN A 275 2.27 35.23 -24.17
C GLN A 275 3.60 34.59 -24.55
N ALA A 276 3.61 33.76 -25.59
CA ALA A 276 4.84 33.06 -26.03
C ALA A 276 5.90 34.04 -26.57
N GLU A 277 5.49 34.98 -27.43
CA GLU A 277 6.41 35.95 -28.06
C GLU A 277 6.95 36.98 -27.05
N SER A 278 6.18 37.31 -26.00
CA SER A 278 6.59 38.23 -24.94
C SER A 278 7.22 37.58 -23.72
N TYR A 279 7.30 36.24 -23.71
CA TYR A 279 7.84 35.51 -22.55
C TYR A 279 9.31 35.78 -22.37
N ASN A 280 9.69 36.24 -21.18
CA ASN A 280 11.05 36.55 -20.80
C ASN A 280 11.42 35.88 -19.50
N VAL A 281 12.61 35.29 -19.42
CA VAL A 281 13.24 34.82 -18.19
C VAL A 281 14.04 35.94 -17.58
N GLU A 282 13.61 36.45 -16.44
CA GLU A 282 14.26 37.58 -15.77
C GLU A 282 15.38 37.10 -14.84
N LYS A 283 15.18 35.94 -14.19
CA LYS A 283 16.15 35.39 -13.25
C LYS A 283 15.98 33.88 -13.08
N LEU A 284 17.10 33.18 -13.04
CA LEU A 284 17.19 31.79 -12.60
C LEU A 284 18.38 31.61 -11.68
N LEU A 285 18.11 31.32 -10.42
CA LEU A 285 19.14 30.95 -9.45
C LEU A 285 18.93 29.49 -9.01
N ILE A 286 20.01 28.72 -8.98
CA ILE A 286 20.04 27.35 -8.43
C ILE A 286 21.13 27.33 -7.37
N ASN A 287 20.76 27.12 -6.11
CA ASN A 287 21.66 27.20 -4.95
C ASN A 287 22.47 28.51 -4.94
N ASN A 288 21.81 29.63 -5.24
CA ASN A 288 22.37 30.99 -5.36
C ASN A 288 23.32 31.21 -6.57
N ALA A 289 23.63 30.19 -7.37
CA ALA A 289 24.36 30.38 -8.61
C ALA A 289 23.40 30.86 -9.71
N ASP A 290 23.86 31.83 -10.49
CA ASP A 290 23.06 32.48 -11.55
C ASP A 290 23.21 31.76 -12.89
N PHE A 291 22.09 31.28 -13.43
CA PHE A 291 21.98 30.61 -14.70
C PHE A 291 21.05 31.34 -15.68
N THR A 292 20.76 32.61 -15.42
CA THR A 292 19.80 33.41 -16.22
C THR A 292 20.17 33.44 -17.68
N ASP A 293 21.44 33.74 -17.98
CA ASP A 293 21.92 33.88 -19.38
C ASP A 293 21.99 32.56 -20.13
N GLU A 294 22.16 31.43 -19.41
CA GLU A 294 22.26 30.10 -19.98
C GLU A 294 20.88 29.47 -20.22
N PHE A 295 19.85 29.91 -19.48
CA PHE A 295 18.51 29.35 -19.50
C PHE A 295 17.64 30.03 -20.57
N LYS A 296 17.82 29.62 -21.83
CA LYS A 296 17.09 30.16 -22.96
C LYS A 296 15.84 29.35 -23.28
N MET A 297 14.80 30.06 -23.72
CA MET A 297 13.52 29.46 -24.10
C MET A 297 13.37 29.44 -25.63
N LYS A 298 12.88 28.35 -26.17
CA LYS A 298 12.47 28.24 -27.57
C LYS A 298 10.95 28.13 -27.66
N ILE A 299 10.43 28.73 -28.77
CA ILE A 299 9.00 28.73 -29.06
C ILE A 299 8.77 27.88 -30.30
N SER A 300 7.80 26.97 -30.21
CA SER A 300 7.35 26.16 -31.34
C SER A 300 5.83 26.19 -31.47
N LYS A 301 5.31 26.16 -32.69
CA LYS A 301 3.87 26.04 -32.93
C LYS A 301 3.46 24.61 -32.68
N ASN A 302 2.35 24.44 -32.00
CA ASN A 302 1.73 23.14 -31.75
C ASN A 302 0.26 23.21 -32.17
N ASP A 303 -0.07 22.52 -33.26
CA ASP A 303 -1.43 22.46 -33.79
C ASP A 303 -2.05 21.11 -33.38
N ASN A 304 -2.59 21.07 -32.17
CA ASN A 304 -3.32 19.91 -31.67
C ASN A 304 -4.83 20.22 -31.59
N ARG A 305 -5.62 19.52 -32.36
CA ARG A 305 -7.09 19.54 -32.36
C ARG A 305 -7.72 20.90 -32.74
N GLY A 306 -7.16 21.59 -33.73
CA GLY A 306 -7.75 22.84 -34.26
C GLY A 306 -7.62 24.07 -33.38
N GLN A 307 -6.85 24.01 -32.29
CA GLN A 307 -6.46 25.15 -31.46
C GLN A 307 -4.97 25.43 -31.63
N LEU A 308 -4.64 26.56 -32.21
CA LEU A 308 -3.26 27.00 -32.34
C LEU A 308 -2.69 27.40 -31.00
N ARG A 309 -1.83 26.55 -30.45
CA ARG A 309 -1.10 26.80 -29.19
C ARG A 309 0.38 26.88 -29.45
N TYR A 310 1.05 27.71 -28.71
CA TYR A 310 2.50 27.84 -28.75
C TYR A 310 3.11 27.09 -27.58
N CYS A 311 4.05 26.20 -27.88
CA CYS A 311 4.84 25.53 -26.87
C CYS A 311 6.08 26.35 -26.58
N VAL A 312 6.22 26.79 -25.33
CA VAL A 312 7.41 27.46 -24.80
C VAL A 312 8.17 26.47 -23.95
N GLN A 313 9.42 26.17 -24.31
CA GLN A 313 10.23 25.24 -23.52
C GLN A 313 11.69 25.67 -23.47
N SER A 314 12.38 25.29 -22.38
CA SER A 314 13.83 25.52 -22.27
C SER A 314 14.59 24.77 -23.38
N GLU A 315 15.57 25.42 -24.02
CA GLU A 315 16.43 24.81 -25.03
C GLU A 315 17.26 23.67 -24.44
N LYS A 316 17.76 23.89 -23.21
CA LYS A 316 18.52 22.94 -22.41
C LYS A 316 18.00 22.92 -21.01
N SER A 317 18.16 21.80 -20.32
CA SER A 317 17.95 21.69 -18.87
C SER A 317 19.26 22.03 -18.15
N ILE A 318 19.16 22.77 -17.05
CA ILE A 318 20.34 23.16 -16.25
C ILE A 318 20.57 22.10 -15.18
N PRO A 319 21.77 21.52 -15.06
CA PRO A 319 22.11 20.58 -13.99
C PRO A 319 21.94 21.24 -12.61
N MET A 320 21.32 20.54 -11.67
CA MET A 320 21.03 21.10 -10.34
C MET A 320 22.08 20.73 -9.27
N GLY A 321 23.14 20.02 -9.63
CA GLY A 321 24.22 19.64 -8.71
C GLY A 321 23.88 18.46 -7.80
N GLU A 322 24.79 18.12 -6.87
CA GLU A 322 24.65 16.96 -5.96
C GLU A 322 24.27 17.34 -4.54
N ASN A 323 24.28 18.62 -4.19
CA ASN A 323 23.97 19.09 -2.85
C ASN A 323 22.46 19.15 -2.61
N TYR A 324 22.01 18.60 -1.49
CA TYR A 324 20.61 18.57 -1.08
C TYR A 324 20.38 19.40 0.19
N PRO A 325 19.23 20.06 0.32
CA PRO A 325 18.19 20.30 -0.69
C PRO A 325 18.64 21.31 -1.75
N VAL A 326 18.05 21.27 -2.94
CA VAL A 326 18.31 22.26 -4.01
C VAL A 326 17.31 23.40 -3.85
N ASN A 327 17.83 24.62 -3.74
CA ASN A 327 17.02 25.84 -3.73
C ASN A 327 16.95 26.44 -5.12
N ILE A 328 15.74 26.67 -5.63
CA ILE A 328 15.51 27.26 -6.93
C ILE A 328 14.71 28.53 -6.76
N PHE A 329 15.21 29.61 -7.36
CA PHE A 329 14.49 30.86 -7.57
C PHE A 329 14.36 31.09 -9.06
N TYR A 330 13.13 31.25 -9.56
CA TYR A 330 12.85 31.48 -10.95
C TYR A 330 11.90 32.65 -11.13
N LYS A 331 12.32 33.66 -11.88
CA LYS A 331 11.48 34.81 -12.21
C LYS A 331 11.30 34.94 -13.71
N SER A 332 10.06 35.10 -14.15
CA SER A 332 9.71 35.30 -15.56
C SER A 332 8.56 36.28 -15.71
N SER A 333 8.43 36.85 -16.90
CA SER A 333 7.33 37.74 -17.24
C SER A 333 6.80 37.50 -18.67
N TYR A 334 5.58 37.96 -18.92
CA TYR A 334 4.94 37.96 -20.24
C TYR A 334 3.79 38.97 -20.28
N LEU A 335 3.35 39.27 -21.49
CA LEU A 335 2.18 40.13 -21.79
C LEU A 335 1.00 39.29 -22.25
N CYS A 336 -0.20 39.66 -21.80
CA CYS A 336 -1.46 39.08 -22.32
C CYS A 336 -2.61 40.09 -22.22
N PRO A 337 -3.71 39.90 -22.99
CA PRO A 337 -4.93 40.64 -22.75
C PRO A 337 -5.47 40.30 -21.31
N ALA A 338 -5.96 41.32 -20.60
CA ALA A 338 -6.37 41.15 -19.21
C ALA A 338 -7.51 40.12 -19.04
N LEU A 339 -8.43 40.05 -20.02
CA LEU A 339 -9.55 39.09 -20.01
C LEU A 339 -9.14 37.66 -20.42
N ASP A 340 -8.00 37.52 -21.08
CA ASP A 340 -7.43 36.22 -21.46
C ASP A 340 -6.44 35.69 -20.41
N PHE A 341 -6.28 36.41 -19.31
CA PHE A 341 -5.39 35.96 -18.24
C PHE A 341 -5.91 34.69 -17.61
N PHE A 342 -5.13 33.65 -17.70
CA PHE A 342 -5.38 32.36 -17.08
C PHE A 342 -4.04 31.75 -16.65
N GLN A 343 -3.96 31.41 -15.38
CA GLN A 343 -2.85 30.65 -14.83
C GLN A 343 -3.38 29.39 -14.19
N ALA A 344 -2.81 28.25 -14.57
CA ALA A 344 -3.06 26.98 -13.92
C ALA A 344 -1.73 26.32 -13.57
N TYR A 345 -1.67 25.71 -12.45
CA TYR A 345 -0.53 24.93 -12.02
C TYR A 345 -1.01 23.66 -11.32
N SER A 346 -0.43 22.54 -11.72
CA SER A 346 -0.62 21.25 -11.03
C SER A 346 0.74 20.77 -10.53
N LEU A 347 0.75 20.34 -9.29
CA LEU A 347 1.94 19.74 -8.70
C LEU A 347 2.35 18.48 -9.43
N PHE A 348 3.62 18.38 -9.72
CA PHE A 348 4.24 17.21 -10.33
C PHE A 348 4.81 16.24 -9.30
N PHE A 349 5.20 16.78 -8.14
CA PHE A 349 5.80 16.05 -7.03
C PHE A 349 5.02 16.31 -5.75
N PRO A 350 5.08 15.41 -4.77
CA PRO A 350 4.60 15.72 -3.42
C PRO A 350 5.26 17.02 -2.93
N CYS A 351 4.47 17.90 -2.37
CA CYS A 351 4.93 19.19 -1.89
C CYS A 351 4.46 19.44 -0.45
N LYS A 352 5.40 19.76 0.43
CA LYS A 352 5.11 20.31 1.75
C LYS A 352 5.06 21.83 1.65
N ASN A 353 4.09 22.48 2.29
CA ASN A 353 3.98 23.95 2.34
C ASN A 353 3.89 24.62 0.96
N PHE A 354 2.85 24.28 0.19
CA PHE A 354 2.57 24.96 -1.06
C PHE A 354 1.75 26.22 -0.85
N SER A 355 2.25 27.36 -1.36
CA SER A 355 1.56 28.64 -1.25
C SER A 355 1.71 29.50 -2.51
N ILE A 356 0.70 30.35 -2.74
CA ILE A 356 0.67 31.29 -3.86
C ILE A 356 0.10 32.62 -3.39
N ASP A 357 0.77 33.71 -3.72
CA ASP A 357 0.30 35.06 -3.56
C ASP A 357 0.07 35.74 -4.91
N ILE A 358 -1.07 36.40 -5.06
CA ILE A 358 -1.46 37.07 -6.30
C ILE A 358 -1.72 38.54 -5.98
N HIS A 359 -1.05 39.43 -6.68
CA HIS A 359 -1.11 40.88 -6.46
C HIS A 359 -1.55 41.60 -7.73
N LEU A 360 -2.65 42.39 -7.65
CA LEU A 360 -3.00 43.38 -8.66
C LEU A 360 -2.31 44.70 -8.34
N ARG A 361 -1.52 45.21 -9.26
CA ARG A 361 -0.80 46.47 -9.17
C ARG A 361 -1.48 47.55 -10.01
N ASP A 362 -1.01 48.79 -9.95
CA ASP A 362 -1.43 49.91 -10.78
C ASP A 362 -2.93 50.22 -10.70
N ARG A 363 -3.55 49.97 -9.55
CA ARG A 363 -5.02 50.11 -9.31
C ARG A 363 -5.89 49.21 -10.18
N LEU A 364 -5.34 48.08 -10.68
CA LEU A 364 -6.12 47.09 -11.44
C LEU A 364 -7.26 46.51 -10.62
N GLU A 365 -7.16 46.46 -9.29
CA GLU A 365 -8.21 46.04 -8.36
C GLU A 365 -9.51 46.84 -8.49
N LYS A 366 -9.43 48.06 -9.04
CA LYS A 366 -10.65 48.86 -9.34
C LYS A 366 -11.41 48.34 -10.56
N LYS A 367 -10.71 47.69 -11.50
CA LYS A 367 -11.28 47.22 -12.77
C LYS A 367 -11.55 45.71 -12.79
N PHE A 368 -10.80 44.96 -12.02
CA PHE A 368 -10.83 43.49 -12.05
C PHE A 368 -10.94 42.89 -10.64
N SER A 369 -11.57 41.74 -10.57
CA SER A 369 -11.54 40.82 -9.42
C SER A 369 -10.64 39.65 -9.74
N ILE A 370 -9.95 39.10 -8.73
CA ILE A 370 -9.21 37.86 -8.83
C ILE A 370 -10.22 36.71 -8.57
N VAL A 371 -10.28 35.74 -9.49
CA VAL A 371 -11.08 34.52 -9.34
C VAL A 371 -10.13 33.35 -9.27
N THR A 372 -10.20 32.58 -8.21
CA THR A 372 -9.31 31.47 -7.94
C THR A 372 -10.08 30.19 -7.64
N SER A 373 -9.52 29.04 -8.02
CA SER A 373 -9.96 27.75 -7.50
C SER A 373 -8.75 26.87 -7.18
N THR A 374 -8.90 26.01 -6.19
CA THR A 374 -7.89 25.02 -5.82
C THR A 374 -8.41 23.62 -6.08
N ASN A 375 -7.57 22.76 -6.63
CA ASN A 375 -7.83 21.34 -6.76
C ASN A 375 -7.22 20.64 -5.56
N SER A 376 -8.01 20.06 -4.68
CA SER A 376 -7.53 19.27 -3.55
C SER A 376 -8.29 17.94 -3.50
N ILE A 377 -7.57 16.85 -3.65
CA ILE A 377 -8.15 15.49 -3.60
C ILE A 377 -8.45 15.08 -2.14
N PHE A 378 -7.77 15.70 -1.17
CA PHE A 378 -7.84 15.35 0.25
C PHE A 378 -8.30 16.50 1.16
N SER A 379 -9.06 17.46 0.64
CA SER A 379 -9.61 18.48 1.51
C SER A 379 -10.77 17.91 2.34
N ASN A 380 -10.69 18.11 3.66
CA ASN A 380 -11.79 17.78 4.59
C ASN A 380 -13.03 18.69 4.42
N SER A 381 -12.96 19.72 3.59
CA SER A 381 -14.13 20.43 3.17
C SER A 381 -14.85 19.56 2.14
N TYR A 382 -16.14 19.38 2.33
CA TYR A 382 -17.08 18.77 1.37
C TYR A 382 -17.11 19.47 0.00
N ALA A 383 -16.36 20.49 -0.14
CA ALA A 383 -15.97 21.18 -1.35
C ALA A 383 -14.67 20.56 -1.91
N GLY A 384 -14.74 19.33 -2.38
CA GLY A 384 -14.02 18.89 -3.59
C GLY A 384 -14.60 19.67 -4.78
N SER A 385 -15.24 20.73 -4.50
CA SER A 385 -15.83 21.68 -5.41
C SER A 385 -14.73 22.62 -5.86
N PHE A 386 -14.65 22.78 -7.14
CA PHE A 386 -14.12 23.94 -7.81
C PHE A 386 -14.85 25.21 -7.34
N GLU A 387 -14.78 25.55 -6.06
CA GLU A 387 -15.29 26.82 -5.59
C GLU A 387 -14.37 27.91 -6.09
N ALA A 388 -14.82 28.60 -7.11
CA ALA A 388 -14.20 29.83 -7.55
C ALA A 388 -14.45 30.88 -6.48
N ASN A 389 -13.42 31.23 -5.71
CA ASN A 389 -13.46 32.33 -4.77
C ASN A 389 -13.18 33.63 -5.50
N GLU A 390 -14.17 34.50 -5.57
CA GLU A 390 -14.02 35.83 -6.13
C GLU A 390 -13.64 36.84 -5.03
N MET A 391 -12.41 37.38 -5.09
CA MET A 391 -11.94 38.43 -4.21
C MET A 391 -12.32 39.79 -4.79
N LYS A 392 -13.48 40.31 -4.37
CA LYS A 392 -14.07 41.51 -4.98
C LYS A 392 -13.38 42.83 -4.65
N ASN A 393 -12.72 42.95 -3.50
CA ASN A 393 -12.30 44.27 -2.97
C ASN A 393 -10.84 44.37 -2.58
N PHE A 394 -10.04 43.34 -2.78
CA PHE A 394 -8.62 43.36 -2.39
C PHE A 394 -7.76 43.09 -3.62
N GLY A 395 -6.71 43.89 -3.79
CA GLY A 395 -5.70 43.66 -4.83
C GLY A 395 -4.75 42.51 -4.52
N VAL A 396 -5.01 41.72 -3.48
CA VAL A 396 -4.16 40.61 -3.02
C VAL A 396 -5.01 39.40 -2.71
N CYS A 397 -4.57 38.24 -3.16
CA CYS A 397 -5.16 36.95 -2.84
C CYS A 397 -4.05 35.95 -2.50
N SER A 398 -4.16 35.26 -1.37
CA SER A 398 -3.26 34.19 -0.97
C SER A 398 -3.99 32.86 -0.96
N LEU A 399 -3.36 31.83 -1.54
CA LEU A 399 -3.84 30.44 -1.58
C LEU A 399 -2.79 29.53 -0.96
N THR A 400 -3.26 28.61 -0.13
CA THR A 400 -2.42 27.55 0.44
C THR A 400 -3.08 26.19 0.20
N LEU A 401 -2.28 25.17 -0.07
CA LEU A 401 -2.73 23.78 -0.06
C LEU A 401 -2.46 23.17 1.31
N PRO A 402 -3.06 21.99 1.63
CA PRO A 402 -2.75 21.26 2.85
C PRO A 402 -1.23 21.09 3.07
N GLU A 403 -0.80 20.87 4.29
CA GLU A 403 0.62 20.74 4.66
C GLU A 403 1.39 19.80 3.72
N TRP A 404 0.75 18.69 3.33
CA TRP A 404 1.21 17.82 2.26
C TRP A 404 0.24 17.83 1.09
N ALA A 405 0.67 18.42 -0.01
CA ALA A 405 -0.04 18.38 -1.27
C ALA A 405 0.55 17.30 -2.20
N VAL A 406 -0.31 16.54 -2.86
CA VAL A 406 0.09 15.43 -3.74
C VAL A 406 0.05 15.84 -5.22
N PRO A 407 0.76 15.13 -6.12
CA PRO A 407 0.70 15.36 -7.54
C PRO A 407 -0.75 15.40 -8.07
N GLY A 408 -1.02 16.36 -8.95
CA GLY A 408 -2.37 16.63 -9.46
C GLY A 408 -3.14 17.69 -8.67
N MET A 409 -2.79 17.96 -7.41
CA MET A 409 -3.29 19.14 -6.69
C MET A 409 -2.69 20.41 -7.27
N GLY A 410 -3.42 21.50 -7.18
CA GLY A 410 -2.95 22.75 -7.74
C GLY A 410 -3.99 23.86 -7.65
N TYR A 411 -3.90 24.82 -8.56
CA TYR A 411 -4.79 25.96 -8.59
C TYR A 411 -5.05 26.45 -10.01
N THR A 412 -6.10 27.24 -10.15
CA THR A 412 -6.35 28.10 -11.30
C THR A 412 -6.60 29.54 -10.84
N VAL A 413 -6.18 30.50 -11.66
CA VAL A 413 -6.40 31.94 -11.43
C VAL A 413 -6.81 32.60 -12.72
N THR A 414 -7.86 33.42 -12.64
CA THR A 414 -8.30 34.29 -13.76
C THR A 414 -8.64 35.68 -13.25
N LEU A 415 -8.79 36.62 -14.16
CA LEU A 415 -9.32 37.94 -13.88
C LEU A 415 -10.75 38.06 -14.43
N LYS A 416 -11.64 38.63 -13.62
CA LYS A 416 -13.01 38.98 -14.00
C LYS A 416 -13.18 40.50 -13.99
N LYS A 417 -13.66 41.05 -15.10
CA LYS A 417 -13.99 42.50 -15.15
C LYS A 417 -15.16 42.80 -14.20
N LYS A 418 -14.99 43.79 -13.36
CA LYS A 418 -16.08 44.29 -12.51
C LYS A 418 -17.15 44.94 -13.38
N SER A 419 -18.41 44.67 -13.05
CA SER A 419 -19.53 45.46 -13.62
C SER A 419 -19.37 46.90 -13.16
N GLU A 420 -19.55 47.85 -14.06
CA GLU A 420 -19.68 49.26 -13.69
C GLU A 420 -20.97 49.34 -12.85
N GLU A 421 -20.82 49.50 -11.53
CA GLU A 421 -21.95 49.90 -10.71
C GLU A 421 -22.31 51.31 -11.14
N ASN A 422 -23.47 51.46 -11.80
CA ASN A 422 -24.08 52.77 -12.03
C ASN A 422 -24.35 53.40 -10.66
N HIS A 423 -23.57 54.39 -10.28
CA HIS A 423 -23.85 55.32 -9.19
C HIS A 423 -24.83 56.40 -9.65
#